data_ad519a72fc433945988f14f4007ae386
#
_entry.id   ad519a72fc433945988f14f4007ae386
#
_cell.length_a   1.000
_cell.length_b   1.000
_cell.length_c   1.000
_cell.angle_alpha   90.00
_cell.angle_beta   90.00
_cell.angle_gamma   90.00
#
_symmetry.space_group_name_H-M   'P 1'
#
loop_
_entity.id
_entity.type
_entity.pdbx_description
1 polymer ?
#
loop_
_entity_poly.entity_id
_entity_poly.type
_entity_poly.pdbx_seq_one_letter_code
_entity_poly.pdbx_strand_id
1 'polypeptide(L)'
;MGAVTSTLRETYRCISALLQEVSETGSQFNGLVKRISSPTFPATPSSVPMWHSDPPFPELINIRSDQFPSGADIVIIGSGISGASLAYTILTECQSLGITKKVVMLEARQICSGATGRNGGHMKCAPYAEYCGWKRRFGSTAARKLLDFQMRHLPTMLDLARRENLTKAEAREVETVDVFMHQETWQKAKDMVEELKSDLPDIAGGIEVWEAVDAREVMSPKGPLVLFQN
;
A
#
# COMPACT_ATOMS: atom_id res chain seq x y z
N MET A 1 12.87 49.26 -34.83
CA MET A 1 13.92 48.25 -34.56
C MET A 1 13.87 47.72 -33.11
N GLY A 2 13.57 48.52 -32.08
CA GLY A 2 13.57 48.06 -30.68
C GLY A 2 12.57 46.96 -30.31
N ALA A 3 11.35 46.96 -30.88
CA ALA A 3 10.31 45.98 -30.56
C ALA A 3 10.64 44.55 -31.07
N VAL A 4 11.22 44.44 -32.26
CA VAL A 4 11.59 43.14 -32.86
C VAL A 4 12.73 42.46 -32.06
N THR A 5 13.68 43.25 -31.59
CA THR A 5 14.81 42.76 -30.81
C THR A 5 14.38 42.33 -29.39
N SER A 6 13.35 42.96 -28.78
CA SER A 6 12.81 42.55 -27.50
C SER A 6 12.06 41.20 -27.60
N THR A 7 11.22 41.05 -28.62
CA THR A 7 10.47 39.80 -28.87
C THR A 7 11.40 38.61 -29.13
N LEU A 8 12.45 38.80 -29.94
CA LEU A 8 13.46 37.77 -30.19
C LEU A 8 14.19 37.37 -28.90
N ARG A 9 14.49 38.33 -28.04
CA ARG A 9 15.15 38.07 -26.75
C ARG A 9 14.26 37.33 -25.78
N GLU A 10 12.96 37.63 -25.72
CA GLU A 10 11.97 36.92 -24.91
C GLU A 10 11.75 35.50 -25.44
N THR A 11 11.60 35.32 -26.74
CA THR A 11 11.47 34.00 -27.36
C THR A 11 12.69 33.12 -27.06
N TYR A 12 13.90 33.68 -27.18
CA TYR A 12 15.12 32.96 -26.83
C TYR A 12 15.16 32.54 -25.34
N ARG A 13 14.76 33.44 -24.43
CA ARG A 13 14.68 33.13 -23.00
C ARG A 13 13.67 32.00 -22.69
N CYS A 14 12.47 32.06 -23.31
CA CYS A 14 11.48 31.01 -23.15
C CYS A 14 11.97 29.65 -23.68
N ILE A 15 12.58 29.64 -24.87
CA ILE A 15 13.14 28.38 -25.42
C ILE A 15 14.27 27.85 -24.54
N SER A 16 15.17 28.71 -24.07
CA SER A 16 16.26 28.30 -23.18
C SER A 16 15.74 27.71 -21.87
N ALA A 17 14.72 28.33 -21.26
CA ALA A 17 14.09 27.83 -20.03
C ALA A 17 13.42 26.47 -20.24
N LEU A 18 12.68 26.31 -21.35
CA LEU A 18 12.06 25.02 -21.70
C LEU A 18 13.09 23.91 -21.93
N LEU A 19 14.18 24.23 -22.64
CA LEU A 19 15.27 23.27 -22.88
C LEU A 19 15.97 22.87 -21.58
N GLN A 20 16.14 23.82 -20.65
CA GLN A 20 16.70 23.54 -19.34
C GLN A 20 15.77 22.62 -18.53
N GLU A 21 14.48 22.90 -18.46
CA GLU A 21 13.48 22.12 -17.76
C GLU A 21 13.38 20.69 -18.31
N VAL A 22 13.39 20.52 -19.62
CA VAL A 22 13.43 19.21 -20.29
C VAL A 22 14.70 18.44 -19.92
N SER A 23 15.87 19.13 -19.92
CA SER A 23 17.15 18.54 -19.55
C SER A 23 17.18 18.09 -18.10
N GLU A 24 16.69 18.92 -17.17
CA GLU A 24 16.61 18.61 -15.74
C GLU A 24 15.66 17.41 -15.47
N THR A 25 14.48 17.43 -16.10
CA THR A 25 13.51 16.32 -16.02
C THR A 25 14.09 15.01 -16.57
N GLY A 26 14.76 15.09 -17.72
CA GLY A 26 15.47 13.95 -18.32
C GLY A 26 16.57 13.39 -17.41
N SER A 27 17.33 14.26 -16.77
CA SER A 27 18.37 13.87 -15.81
C SER A 27 17.79 13.18 -14.57
N GLN A 28 16.71 13.74 -14.02
CA GLN A 28 16.00 13.15 -12.87
C GLN A 28 15.44 11.76 -13.23
N PHE A 29 14.81 11.63 -14.39
CA PHE A 29 14.29 10.37 -14.90
C PHE A 29 15.40 9.32 -15.06
N ASN A 30 16.50 9.68 -15.69
CA ASN A 30 17.65 8.79 -15.86
C ASN A 30 18.25 8.37 -14.50
N GLY A 31 18.31 9.29 -13.55
CA GLY A 31 18.72 9.00 -12.17
C GLY A 31 17.79 8.00 -11.48
N LEU A 32 16.48 8.11 -11.70
CA LEU A 32 15.47 7.18 -11.20
C LEU A 32 15.64 5.79 -11.83
N VAL A 33 15.73 5.73 -13.16
CA VAL A 33 15.93 4.47 -13.89
C VAL A 33 17.20 3.76 -13.43
N LYS A 34 18.31 4.49 -13.25
CA LYS A 34 19.56 3.93 -12.74
C LYS A 34 19.40 3.31 -11.33
N ARG A 35 18.66 3.98 -10.43
CA ARG A 35 18.40 3.44 -9.07
C ARG A 35 17.54 2.18 -9.11
N ILE A 36 16.51 2.15 -9.96
CA ILE A 36 15.61 1.00 -10.11
C ILE A 36 16.36 -0.19 -10.72
N SER A 37 17.22 0.06 -11.71
CA SER A 37 17.99 -0.97 -12.41
C SER A 37 19.16 -1.54 -11.60
N SER A 38 19.57 -0.84 -10.56
CA SER A 38 20.69 -1.24 -9.69
C SER A 38 20.27 -1.18 -8.22
N PRO A 39 19.44 -2.13 -7.76
CA PRO A 39 18.99 -2.16 -6.38
C PRO A 39 20.19 -2.33 -5.45
N THR A 40 20.20 -1.55 -4.39
CA THR A 40 21.25 -1.56 -3.35
C THR A 40 20.64 -1.92 -2.00
N PHE A 41 21.50 -2.21 -1.03
CA PHE A 41 21.06 -2.30 0.36
C PHE A 41 20.49 -0.96 0.85
N PRO A 42 19.59 -0.99 1.86
CA PRO A 42 19.08 0.24 2.47
C PRO A 42 20.21 1.18 2.89
N ALA A 43 19.99 2.50 2.71
CA ALA A 43 20.95 3.51 3.09
C ALA A 43 21.31 3.44 4.59
N THR A 44 22.56 3.72 4.90
CA THR A 44 23.05 3.81 6.29
C THR A 44 23.62 5.22 6.53
N PRO A 45 23.12 5.97 7.53
CA PRO A 45 22.03 5.63 8.45
C PRO A 45 20.67 5.66 7.75
N SER A 46 19.76 4.79 8.17
CA SER A 46 18.35 4.84 7.72
C SER A 46 17.56 5.85 8.55
N SER A 47 16.53 6.48 7.95
CA SER A 47 15.59 7.29 8.71
C SER A 47 14.80 6.45 9.72
N VAL A 48 14.34 7.08 10.79
CA VAL A 48 13.45 6.42 11.77
C VAL A 48 12.11 6.11 11.07
N PRO A 49 11.61 4.87 11.16
CA PRO A 49 10.27 4.54 10.67
C PRO A 49 9.20 5.33 11.43
N MET A 50 8.09 5.69 10.75
CA MET A 50 7.02 6.45 11.37
C MET A 50 6.47 5.74 12.63
N TRP A 51 6.20 4.45 12.53
CA TRP A 51 5.65 3.65 13.63
C TRP A 51 6.65 3.37 14.77
N HIS A 52 7.92 3.75 14.61
CA HIS A 52 8.94 3.73 15.68
C HIS A 52 9.07 5.07 16.42
N SER A 53 8.37 6.13 15.99
CA SER A 53 8.42 7.44 16.66
C SER A 53 7.72 7.39 18.02
N ASP A 54 6.62 6.64 18.09
CA ASP A 54 5.86 6.36 19.31
C ASP A 54 5.40 4.90 19.29
N PRO A 55 6.29 3.95 19.58
CA PRO A 55 6.00 2.54 19.42
C PRO A 55 5.11 2.02 20.54
N PRO A 56 4.07 1.22 20.21
CA PRO A 56 3.19 0.64 21.22
C PRO A 56 3.89 -0.33 22.17
N PHE A 57 5.03 -0.90 21.75
CA PHE A 57 5.85 -1.85 22.50
C PHE A 57 7.33 -1.50 22.36
N PRO A 58 7.82 -0.45 23.04
CA PRO A 58 9.20 0.05 22.87
C PRO A 58 10.27 -0.99 23.24
N GLU A 59 9.94 -1.89 24.17
CA GLU A 59 10.82 -2.98 24.61
C GLU A 59 11.11 -4.02 23.51
N LEU A 60 10.22 -4.14 22.52
CA LEU A 60 10.38 -5.11 21.43
C LEU A 60 11.27 -4.58 20.29
N ILE A 61 11.44 -3.26 20.15
CA ILE A 61 12.13 -2.68 18.99
C ILE A 61 13.54 -3.23 18.80
N ASN A 62 14.28 -3.40 19.90
CA ASN A 62 15.66 -3.86 19.93
C ASN A 62 15.80 -5.25 20.54
N ILE A 63 14.71 -6.01 20.65
CA ILE A 63 14.76 -7.36 21.21
C ILE A 63 15.67 -8.25 20.37
N ARG A 64 16.55 -8.96 21.03
CA ARG A 64 17.48 -9.93 20.43
C ARG A 64 17.95 -10.93 21.46
N SER A 65 18.36 -12.09 21.00
CA SER A 65 19.00 -13.09 21.86
C SER A 65 20.46 -12.69 22.15
N ASP A 66 20.94 -13.04 23.35
CA ASP A 66 22.34 -12.78 23.76
C ASP A 66 23.34 -13.58 22.92
N GLN A 67 22.92 -14.74 22.44
CA GLN A 67 23.74 -15.62 21.62
C GLN A 67 23.02 -16.01 20.34
N PHE A 68 23.81 -16.14 19.27
CA PHE A 68 23.30 -16.67 18.01
C PHE A 68 22.98 -18.15 18.15
N PRO A 69 21.78 -18.60 17.81
CA PRO A 69 21.42 -20.00 17.96
C PRO A 69 22.25 -20.92 17.05
N SER A 70 22.74 -22.03 17.60
CA SER A 70 23.57 -23.00 16.87
C SER A 70 22.81 -23.82 15.82
N GLY A 71 21.47 -23.78 15.82
CA GLY A 71 20.62 -24.47 14.86
C GLY A 71 19.15 -24.08 15.04
N ALA A 72 18.36 -24.31 14.02
CA ALA A 72 16.91 -24.11 14.00
C ALA A 72 16.25 -25.13 13.07
N ASP A 73 14.99 -25.47 13.34
CA ASP A 73 14.16 -26.22 12.39
C ASP A 73 13.67 -25.29 11.26
N ILE A 74 13.37 -24.04 11.61
CA ILE A 74 12.83 -23.04 10.70
C ILE A 74 13.55 -21.71 10.95
N VAL A 75 14.02 -21.07 9.88
CA VAL A 75 14.60 -19.73 9.92
C VAL A 75 13.74 -18.77 9.12
N ILE A 76 13.31 -17.68 9.74
CA ILE A 76 12.56 -16.60 9.11
C ILE A 76 13.48 -15.39 8.99
N ILE A 77 13.64 -14.86 7.78
CA ILE A 77 14.48 -13.68 7.51
C ILE A 77 13.57 -12.44 7.37
N GLY A 78 13.72 -11.52 8.31
CA GLY A 78 12.96 -10.29 8.40
C GLY A 78 11.80 -10.38 9.39
N SER A 79 11.68 -9.35 10.23
CA SER A 79 10.66 -9.22 11.29
C SER A 79 9.47 -8.32 10.87
N GLY A 80 9.30 -8.04 9.57
CA GLY A 80 8.14 -7.31 9.07
C GLY A 80 6.87 -8.15 9.20
N ILE A 81 5.71 -7.56 8.81
CA ILE A 81 4.39 -8.20 8.93
C ILE A 81 4.35 -9.61 8.32
N SER A 82 5.03 -9.85 7.21
CA SER A 82 5.09 -11.17 6.57
C SER A 82 5.82 -12.19 7.44
N GLY A 83 6.99 -11.81 8.00
CA GLY A 83 7.76 -12.69 8.90
C GLY A 83 7.03 -12.95 10.20
N ALA A 84 6.40 -11.94 10.77
CA ALA A 84 5.59 -12.06 11.98
C ALA A 84 4.38 -12.97 11.77
N SER A 85 3.63 -12.79 10.67
CA SER A 85 2.49 -13.62 10.30
C SER A 85 2.89 -15.08 10.10
N LEU A 86 4.02 -15.32 9.42
CA LEU A 86 4.55 -16.67 9.20
C LEU A 86 4.95 -17.33 10.52
N ALA A 87 5.66 -16.61 11.39
CA ALA A 87 6.05 -17.11 12.71
C ALA A 87 4.83 -17.45 13.56
N TYR A 88 3.86 -16.55 13.62
CA TYR A 88 2.61 -16.75 14.35
C TYR A 88 1.87 -18.01 13.86
N THR A 89 1.67 -18.13 12.55
CA THR A 89 0.98 -19.28 11.96
C THR A 89 1.71 -20.58 12.27
N ILE A 90 3.03 -20.64 12.06
CA ILE A 90 3.84 -21.85 12.33
C ILE A 90 3.74 -22.25 13.80
N LEU A 91 3.92 -21.30 14.72
CA LEU A 91 3.90 -21.60 16.15
C LEU A 91 2.51 -22.04 16.64
N THR A 92 1.45 -21.39 16.14
CA THR A 92 0.07 -21.76 16.45
C THR A 92 -0.28 -23.18 15.94
N GLU A 93 0.10 -23.48 14.70
CA GLU A 93 -0.09 -24.82 14.13
C GLU A 93 0.73 -25.88 14.86
N CYS A 94 1.99 -25.59 15.17
CA CYS A 94 2.81 -26.50 15.95
C CYS A 94 2.17 -26.80 17.34
N GLN A 95 1.66 -25.78 17.98
CA GLN A 95 0.97 -25.93 19.28
C GLN A 95 -0.29 -26.78 19.14
N SER A 96 -1.11 -26.56 18.11
CA SER A 96 -2.35 -27.32 17.88
C SER A 96 -2.09 -28.80 17.60
N LEU A 97 -0.96 -29.10 16.94
CA LEU A 97 -0.54 -30.46 16.59
C LEU A 97 0.31 -31.15 17.68
N GLY A 98 0.62 -30.47 18.78
CA GLY A 98 1.52 -30.99 19.82
C GLY A 98 2.96 -31.19 19.35
N ILE A 99 3.39 -30.43 18.31
CA ILE A 99 4.72 -30.50 17.71
C ILE A 99 5.57 -29.36 18.25
N THR A 100 6.80 -29.67 18.66
CA THR A 100 7.79 -28.64 19.04
C THR A 100 8.75 -28.40 17.88
N LYS A 101 8.87 -27.14 17.46
CA LYS A 101 9.83 -26.66 16.45
C LYS A 101 10.62 -25.47 16.98
N LYS A 102 11.91 -25.49 16.73
CA LYS A 102 12.79 -24.36 17.00
C LYS A 102 12.72 -23.36 15.85
N VAL A 103 11.96 -22.28 16.03
CA VAL A 103 11.84 -21.20 15.04
C VAL A 103 12.77 -20.06 15.44
N VAL A 104 13.58 -19.59 14.48
CA VAL A 104 14.49 -18.46 14.65
C VAL A 104 14.13 -17.38 13.65
N MET A 105 13.91 -16.16 14.14
CA MET A 105 13.70 -14.98 13.30
C MET A 105 14.96 -14.12 13.30
N LEU A 106 15.47 -13.81 12.11
CA LEU A 106 16.65 -12.97 11.90
C LEU A 106 16.20 -11.60 11.40
N GLU A 107 16.69 -10.54 12.05
CA GLU A 107 16.42 -9.16 11.67
C GLU A 107 17.75 -8.40 11.55
N ALA A 108 17.94 -7.68 10.44
CA ALA A 108 19.19 -6.97 10.17
C ALA A 108 19.31 -5.64 10.92
N ARG A 109 18.20 -5.09 11.41
CA ARG A 109 18.15 -3.77 12.07
C ARG A 109 17.27 -3.84 13.31
N GLN A 110 16.20 -3.05 13.33
CA GLN A 110 15.19 -3.05 14.38
C GLN A 110 13.91 -3.77 13.88
N ILE A 111 13.17 -4.38 14.78
CA ILE A 111 11.92 -5.05 14.46
C ILE A 111 11.01 -4.11 13.67
N CYS A 112 10.44 -4.60 12.57
CA CYS A 112 9.51 -3.87 11.69
C CYS A 112 10.07 -2.57 11.08
N SER A 113 11.40 -2.33 11.12
CA SER A 113 11.99 -1.08 10.62
C SER A 113 11.95 -0.89 9.10
N GLY A 114 11.60 -1.91 8.35
CA GLY A 114 11.39 -1.88 6.90
C GLY A 114 10.03 -1.28 6.49
N ALA A 115 9.44 -1.81 5.43
CA ALA A 115 8.16 -1.36 4.88
C ALA A 115 7.02 -1.37 5.90
N THR A 116 7.02 -2.36 6.82
CA THR A 116 6.00 -2.49 7.87
C THR A 116 5.96 -1.27 8.79
N GLY A 117 7.11 -0.72 9.17
CA GLY A 117 7.15 0.49 10.01
C GLY A 117 6.99 1.81 9.25
N ARG A 118 6.82 1.77 7.92
CA ARG A 118 6.85 2.95 7.04
C ARG A 118 5.60 3.16 6.19
N ASN A 119 4.62 2.26 6.30
CA ASN A 119 3.36 2.37 5.57
C ASN A 119 2.35 3.26 6.32
N GLY A 120 1.26 3.63 5.66
CA GLY A 120 0.18 4.41 6.25
C GLY A 120 -0.81 3.60 7.10
N GLY A 121 -0.62 2.28 7.26
CA GLY A 121 -1.50 1.40 8.04
C GLY A 121 -2.82 1.02 7.36
N HIS A 122 -3.04 1.43 6.10
CA HIS A 122 -4.28 1.15 5.40
C HIS A 122 -4.29 -0.23 4.74
N MET A 123 -5.32 -1.01 5.01
CA MET A 123 -5.67 -2.24 4.28
C MET A 123 -6.83 -1.95 3.33
N LYS A 124 -6.62 -0.99 2.42
CA LYS A 124 -7.62 -0.55 1.45
C LYS A 124 -7.39 -1.27 0.12
N CYS A 125 -8.46 -1.80 -0.45
CA CYS A 125 -8.47 -2.21 -1.86
C CYS A 125 -9.49 -1.35 -2.63
N ALA A 126 -9.25 -1.19 -3.94
CA ALA A 126 -10.21 -0.58 -4.86
C ALA A 126 -10.72 -1.67 -5.80
N PRO A 127 -11.73 -2.46 -5.39
CA PRO A 127 -12.13 -3.71 -6.06
C PRO A 127 -12.42 -3.52 -7.55
N TYR A 128 -13.04 -2.41 -7.91
CA TYR A 128 -13.38 -2.08 -9.28
C TYR A 128 -12.14 -1.88 -10.17
N ALA A 129 -11.13 -1.16 -9.67
CA ALA A 129 -9.93 -0.85 -10.44
C ALA A 129 -8.99 -2.07 -10.54
N GLU A 130 -8.81 -2.76 -9.43
CA GLU A 130 -7.92 -3.91 -9.32
C GLU A 130 -8.45 -5.10 -10.11
N TYR A 131 -9.74 -5.42 -9.97
CA TYR A 131 -10.37 -6.49 -10.73
C TYR A 131 -10.25 -6.27 -12.24
N CYS A 132 -10.65 -5.11 -12.75
CA CYS A 132 -10.57 -4.80 -14.17
C CYS A 132 -9.12 -4.84 -14.68
N GLY A 133 -8.15 -4.37 -13.88
CA GLY A 133 -6.73 -4.46 -14.19
C GLY A 133 -6.25 -5.91 -14.31
N TRP A 134 -6.56 -6.74 -13.33
CA TRP A 134 -6.18 -8.16 -13.32
C TRP A 134 -6.94 -8.98 -14.36
N LYS A 135 -8.22 -8.70 -14.60
CA LYS A 135 -9.02 -9.36 -15.63
C LYS A 135 -8.40 -9.17 -17.02
N ARG A 136 -7.99 -7.96 -17.35
CA ARG A 136 -7.29 -7.66 -18.62
C ARG A 136 -5.96 -8.41 -18.75
N ARG A 137 -5.26 -8.64 -17.64
CA ARG A 137 -3.93 -9.26 -17.65
C ARG A 137 -3.94 -10.78 -17.51
N PHE A 138 -4.84 -11.31 -16.71
CA PHE A 138 -4.83 -12.71 -16.27
C PHE A 138 -6.13 -13.46 -16.54
N GLY A 139 -7.17 -12.79 -17.06
CA GLY A 139 -8.51 -13.33 -17.22
C GLY A 139 -9.36 -13.27 -15.94
N SER A 140 -10.68 -13.43 -16.09
CA SER A 140 -11.67 -13.23 -15.03
C SER A 140 -11.49 -14.19 -13.83
N THR A 141 -11.20 -15.46 -14.10
CA THR A 141 -11.02 -16.47 -13.05
C THR A 141 -9.83 -16.16 -12.13
N ALA A 142 -8.70 -15.74 -12.71
CA ALA A 142 -7.52 -15.38 -11.91
C ALA A 142 -7.75 -14.05 -11.18
N ALA A 143 -8.37 -13.07 -11.84
CA ALA A 143 -8.72 -11.79 -11.23
C ALA A 143 -9.64 -11.96 -10.00
N ARG A 144 -10.67 -12.81 -10.11
CA ARG A 144 -11.54 -13.14 -8.96
C ARG A 144 -10.73 -13.72 -7.79
N LYS A 145 -9.86 -14.70 -8.04
CA LYS A 145 -9.03 -15.30 -6.98
C LYS A 145 -8.10 -14.29 -6.31
N LEU A 146 -7.50 -13.39 -7.08
CA LEU A 146 -6.63 -12.34 -6.55
C LEU A 146 -7.43 -11.34 -5.69
N LEU A 147 -8.62 -10.95 -6.14
CA LEU A 147 -9.48 -10.05 -5.41
C LEU A 147 -10.00 -10.68 -4.12
N ASP A 148 -10.48 -11.91 -4.16
CA ASP A 148 -10.90 -12.67 -2.97
C ASP A 148 -9.76 -12.83 -1.95
N PHE A 149 -8.53 -13.06 -2.42
CA PHE A 149 -7.36 -13.13 -1.57
C PHE A 149 -7.10 -11.78 -0.88
N GLN A 150 -7.12 -10.69 -1.63
CA GLN A 150 -6.86 -9.36 -1.10
C GLN A 150 -7.94 -8.91 -0.12
N MET A 151 -9.20 -9.10 -0.43
CA MET A 151 -10.32 -8.71 0.43
C MET A 151 -10.36 -9.48 1.75
N ARG A 152 -9.85 -10.70 1.80
CA ARG A 152 -9.76 -11.48 3.04
C ARG A 152 -8.76 -10.93 4.06
N HIS A 153 -7.84 -10.05 3.67
CA HIS A 153 -6.86 -9.50 4.62
C HIS A 153 -7.54 -8.68 5.71
N LEU A 154 -8.51 -7.83 5.38
CA LEU A 154 -9.18 -6.97 6.37
C LEU A 154 -9.88 -7.80 7.47
N PRO A 155 -10.84 -8.69 7.17
CA PRO A 155 -11.49 -9.47 8.20
C PRO A 155 -10.51 -10.37 8.98
N THR A 156 -9.49 -10.93 8.32
CA THR A 156 -8.48 -11.76 8.99
C THR A 156 -7.67 -10.96 10.00
N MET A 157 -7.24 -9.74 9.66
CA MET A 157 -6.47 -8.90 10.57
C MET A 157 -7.32 -8.35 11.71
N LEU A 158 -8.58 -8.00 11.46
CA LEU A 158 -9.53 -7.60 12.51
C LEU A 158 -9.80 -8.74 13.49
N ASP A 159 -9.98 -9.95 12.97
CA ASP A 159 -10.18 -11.14 13.80
C ASP A 159 -8.94 -11.46 14.65
N LEU A 160 -7.75 -11.40 14.05
CA LEU A 160 -6.49 -11.56 14.78
C LEU A 160 -6.36 -10.53 15.90
N ALA A 161 -6.60 -9.25 15.59
CA ALA A 161 -6.51 -8.18 16.59
C ALA A 161 -7.46 -8.38 17.76
N ARG A 162 -8.68 -8.89 17.50
CA ARG A 162 -9.64 -9.24 18.56
C ARG A 162 -9.19 -10.45 19.38
N ARG A 163 -8.79 -11.54 18.72
CA ARG A 163 -8.36 -12.78 19.40
C ARG A 163 -7.15 -12.57 20.31
N GLU A 164 -6.18 -11.80 19.84
CA GLU A 164 -4.95 -11.53 20.57
C GLU A 164 -5.02 -10.27 21.45
N ASN A 165 -6.21 -9.63 21.53
CA ASN A 165 -6.43 -8.38 22.29
C ASN A 165 -5.43 -7.27 21.97
N LEU A 166 -5.15 -7.07 20.69
CA LEU A 166 -4.17 -6.08 20.19
C LEU A 166 -4.76 -4.67 20.14
N THR A 167 -5.21 -4.15 21.26
CA THR A 167 -5.87 -2.83 21.36
C THR A 167 -4.98 -1.69 20.88
N LYS A 168 -3.67 -1.77 21.14
CA LYS A 168 -2.68 -0.78 20.68
C LYS A 168 -2.44 -0.78 19.17
N ALA A 169 -2.89 -1.80 18.44
CA ALA A 169 -2.82 -1.83 16.98
C ALA A 169 -3.90 -0.96 16.33
N GLU A 170 -4.90 -0.51 17.11
CA GLU A 170 -6.02 0.32 16.65
C GLU A 170 -6.71 -0.22 15.38
N ALA A 171 -6.73 -1.55 15.23
CA ALA A 171 -7.34 -2.19 14.08
C ALA A 171 -8.85 -1.92 14.06
N ARG A 172 -9.32 -1.23 13.02
CA ARG A 172 -10.72 -0.87 12.84
C ARG A 172 -11.12 -0.90 11.37
N GLU A 173 -12.34 -1.29 11.13
CA GLU A 173 -12.98 -1.13 9.83
C GLU A 173 -13.47 0.31 9.68
N VAL A 174 -13.21 0.89 8.54
CA VAL A 174 -13.64 2.25 8.18
C VAL A 174 -14.14 2.27 6.75
N GLU A 175 -15.10 3.14 6.50
CA GLU A 175 -15.53 3.44 5.16
C GLU A 175 -14.49 4.29 4.42
N THR A 176 -14.36 4.08 3.13
CA THR A 176 -13.42 4.82 2.29
C THR A 176 -14.13 5.47 1.14
N VAL A 177 -13.64 6.64 0.75
CA VAL A 177 -14.17 7.43 -0.35
C VAL A 177 -13.06 7.70 -1.36
N ASP A 178 -13.33 7.38 -2.63
CA ASP A 178 -12.47 7.76 -3.75
C ASP A 178 -13.03 8.99 -4.44
N VAL A 179 -12.24 10.05 -4.53
CA VAL A 179 -12.63 11.35 -5.11
C VAL A 179 -11.95 11.54 -6.45
N PHE A 180 -12.72 11.89 -7.47
CA PHE A 180 -12.23 12.12 -8.82
C PHE A 180 -12.38 13.60 -9.19
N MET A 181 -11.26 14.25 -9.52
CA MET A 181 -11.20 15.67 -9.88
C MET A 181 -11.29 15.92 -11.40
N HIS A 182 -11.24 14.85 -12.21
CA HIS A 182 -11.24 14.96 -13.66
C HIS A 182 -12.31 14.06 -14.28
N GLN A 183 -13.08 14.61 -15.21
CA GLN A 183 -14.19 13.93 -15.89
C GLN A 183 -13.77 12.60 -16.53
N GLU A 184 -12.60 12.55 -17.15
CA GLU A 184 -12.12 11.34 -17.80
C GLU A 184 -11.84 10.21 -16.79
N THR A 185 -11.20 10.52 -15.66
CA THR A 185 -10.91 9.52 -14.61
C THR A 185 -12.17 9.08 -13.91
N TRP A 186 -13.11 10.01 -13.69
CA TRP A 186 -14.44 9.72 -13.17
C TRP A 186 -15.21 8.74 -14.05
N GLN A 187 -15.29 9.01 -15.36
CA GLN A 187 -16.00 8.12 -16.29
C GLN A 187 -15.35 6.73 -16.33
N LYS A 188 -14.02 6.65 -16.37
CA LYS A 188 -13.31 5.37 -16.30
C LYS A 188 -13.60 4.60 -15.00
N ALA A 189 -13.70 5.28 -13.87
CA ALA A 189 -14.03 4.64 -12.60
C ALA A 189 -15.46 4.08 -12.62
N LYS A 190 -16.44 4.83 -13.15
CA LYS A 190 -17.82 4.35 -13.32
C LYS A 190 -17.88 3.12 -14.21
N ASP A 191 -17.21 3.15 -15.35
CA ASP A 191 -17.19 2.02 -16.29
C ASP A 191 -16.61 0.75 -15.62
N MET A 192 -15.53 0.91 -14.82
CA MET A 192 -14.95 -0.20 -14.05
C MET A 192 -15.88 -0.72 -12.94
N VAL A 193 -16.65 0.16 -12.29
CA VAL A 193 -17.66 -0.27 -11.30
C VAL A 193 -18.78 -1.05 -11.98
N GLU A 194 -19.28 -0.59 -13.13
CA GLU A 194 -20.31 -1.32 -13.88
C GLU A 194 -19.79 -2.68 -14.39
N GLU A 195 -18.54 -2.76 -14.85
CA GLU A 195 -17.91 -4.04 -15.21
C GLU A 195 -17.83 -4.98 -14.00
N LEU A 196 -17.41 -4.48 -12.83
CA LEU A 196 -17.35 -5.27 -11.59
C LEU A 196 -18.76 -5.73 -11.18
N LYS A 197 -19.78 -4.86 -11.22
CA LYS A 197 -21.17 -5.22 -10.90
C LYS A 197 -21.71 -6.30 -11.80
N SER A 198 -21.37 -6.26 -13.08
CA SER A 198 -21.77 -7.27 -14.06
C SER A 198 -21.12 -8.63 -13.79
N ASP A 199 -19.83 -8.63 -13.49
CA ASP A 199 -19.04 -9.87 -13.35
C ASP A 199 -19.11 -10.48 -11.94
N LEU A 200 -19.11 -9.62 -10.91
CA LEU A 200 -19.00 -10.00 -9.49
C LEU A 200 -19.98 -9.19 -8.62
N PRO A 201 -21.30 -9.38 -8.79
CA PRO A 201 -22.32 -8.63 -8.07
C PRO A 201 -22.24 -8.83 -6.55
N ASP A 202 -21.74 -9.96 -6.09
CA ASP A 202 -21.51 -10.29 -4.68
C ASP A 202 -20.45 -9.41 -4.03
N ILE A 203 -19.44 -8.96 -4.78
CA ILE A 203 -18.40 -8.05 -4.30
C ILE A 203 -18.82 -6.59 -4.47
N ALA A 204 -19.47 -6.29 -5.58
CA ALA A 204 -19.83 -4.92 -5.94
C ALA A 204 -20.96 -4.30 -5.10
N GLY A 205 -21.69 -5.11 -4.33
CA GLY A 205 -22.88 -4.69 -3.58
C GLY A 205 -22.65 -3.61 -2.53
N GLY A 206 -21.41 -3.42 -2.09
CA GLY A 206 -21.03 -2.36 -1.14
C GLY A 206 -20.48 -1.09 -1.79
N ILE A 207 -20.51 -0.98 -3.14
CA ILE A 207 -19.96 0.18 -3.85
C ILE A 207 -21.10 1.10 -4.29
N GLU A 208 -21.13 2.29 -3.75
CA GLU A 208 -22.06 3.36 -4.15
C GLU A 208 -21.31 4.40 -5.01
N VAL A 209 -22.03 4.98 -5.96
CA VAL A 209 -21.51 5.98 -6.90
C VAL A 209 -22.34 7.24 -6.78
N TRP A 210 -21.72 8.36 -6.50
CA TRP A 210 -22.39 9.62 -6.24
C TRP A 210 -21.89 10.70 -7.19
N GLU A 211 -22.79 11.41 -7.82
CA GLU A 211 -22.45 12.61 -8.59
C GLU A 211 -22.18 13.80 -7.64
N ALA A 212 -21.45 14.82 -8.10
CA ALA A 212 -20.97 15.91 -7.26
C ALA A 212 -22.07 16.67 -6.48
N VAL A 213 -23.28 16.70 -7.01
CA VAL A 213 -24.43 17.38 -6.37
C VAL A 213 -24.86 16.63 -5.12
N ASP A 214 -24.86 15.29 -5.19
CA ASP A 214 -25.33 14.42 -4.11
C ASP A 214 -24.23 14.14 -3.08
N ALA A 215 -22.98 14.19 -3.50
CA ALA A 215 -21.82 13.93 -2.64
C ALA A 215 -21.72 14.86 -1.43
N ARG A 216 -22.20 16.10 -1.54
CA ARG A 216 -22.21 17.08 -0.44
C ARG A 216 -23.14 16.70 0.70
N GLU A 217 -24.23 15.99 0.40
CA GLU A 217 -25.19 15.52 1.39
C GLU A 217 -24.73 14.24 2.09
N VAL A 218 -23.95 13.43 1.39
CA VAL A 218 -23.49 12.10 1.83
C VAL A 218 -22.21 12.13 2.66
N MET A 219 -21.44 13.20 2.66
CA MET A 219 -20.26 13.37 3.51
C MET A 219 -20.56 13.47 5.02
N SER A 220 -21.71 12.94 5.44
CA SER A 220 -22.04 12.67 6.83
C SER A 220 -21.39 11.36 7.30
N PRO A 221 -20.99 11.20 8.58
CA PRO A 221 -20.01 10.19 9.04
C PRO A 221 -20.47 8.72 9.05
N LYS A 222 -21.36 8.27 8.18
CA LYS A 222 -21.96 6.92 8.22
C LYS A 222 -22.24 6.23 6.88
N GLY A 223 -21.59 6.62 5.78
CA GLY A 223 -21.86 6.05 4.45
C GLY A 223 -20.82 5.01 3.96
N PRO A 224 -21.16 4.12 3.01
CA PRO A 224 -20.29 3.10 2.42
C PRO A 224 -19.17 3.68 1.53
N LEU A 225 -18.36 2.80 0.90
CA LEU A 225 -17.36 3.25 -0.09
C LEU A 225 -18.05 4.07 -1.19
N VAL A 226 -17.72 5.35 -1.29
CA VAL A 226 -18.40 6.30 -2.17
C VAL A 226 -17.43 6.82 -3.23
N LEU A 227 -17.86 6.82 -4.49
CA LEU A 227 -17.19 7.48 -5.61
C LEU A 227 -17.97 8.74 -5.97
N PHE A 228 -17.31 9.89 -6.02
CA PHE A 228 -17.94 11.12 -6.51
C PHE A 228 -16.97 11.99 -7.30
N GLN A 229 -17.53 12.87 -8.11
CA GLN A 229 -16.83 13.89 -8.87
C GLN A 229 -17.03 15.26 -8.22
N ASN A 230 -15.97 16.06 -8.20
CA ASN A 230 -16.04 17.47 -7.81
C ASN A 230 -16.21 18.37 -9.04
#